data_0deb9305a8317fc5d7e367c00b93ff98
#
_entry.id   0deb9305a8317fc5d7e367c00b93ff98
#
_cell.length_a   1.000
_cell.length_b   1.000
_cell.length_c   1.000
_cell.angle_alpha   90.00
_cell.angle_beta   90.00
_cell.angle_gamma   90.00
#
_symmetry.space_group_name_H-M   'P 1'
#
loop_
_entity.id
_entity.type
_entity.pdbx_description
1 polymer ?
#
loop_
_entity_poly.entity_id
_entity_poly.type
_entity_poly.pdbx_seq_one_letter_code
_entity_poly.pdbx_strand_id
1 'polypeptide(L)'
;MKEEYHKWYSPTLNKDIEMLVFGHAGYPVVLFPTTSGRFYECKDFKLIESAKWFLEEGLVQIYCPDSINELSWYNKEIHPSWRVKNHIWYDKFIMDEVVNPICDARGIQKLAIAGVSFGGYHAANFAFKHPERVSHMFSLSGAFDIKSFLDGFYDDNVFYNNPVDFLPGNNHPDLWNMKIILGTSDWDICLESNQKLAKILSDKNIPFWFDERK
;
A
#
# COMPACT_ATOMS: atom_id res chain seq x y z
N MET A 1 16.76 -18.41 0.09
CA MET A 1 16.21 -17.06 -0.01
C MET A 1 16.90 -16.16 1.01
N LYS A 2 17.43 -14.98 0.60
CA LYS A 2 18.04 -14.00 1.50
C LYS A 2 16.95 -13.26 2.27
N GLU A 3 17.14 -13.03 3.56
CA GLU A 3 16.28 -12.23 4.44
C GLU A 3 17.17 -11.23 5.18
N GLU A 4 16.82 -9.96 5.19
CA GLU A 4 17.52 -8.90 5.89
C GLU A 4 16.57 -8.17 6.82
N TYR A 5 17.02 -7.86 8.04
CA TYR A 5 16.29 -7.05 9.01
C TYR A 5 16.94 -5.68 9.11
N HIS A 6 16.11 -4.64 9.00
CA HIS A 6 16.52 -3.25 9.14
C HIS A 6 15.73 -2.60 10.28
N LYS A 7 16.44 -1.79 11.07
CA LYS A 7 15.85 -0.94 12.11
C LYS A 7 16.55 0.41 12.10
N TRP A 8 15.77 1.48 12.09
CA TRP A 8 16.30 2.85 12.17
C TRP A 8 15.32 3.76 12.89
N TYR A 9 15.84 4.89 13.39
CA TYR A 9 14.99 5.96 13.88
C TYR A 9 14.45 6.76 12.70
N SER A 10 13.12 6.81 12.57
CA SER A 10 12.44 7.63 11.54
C SER A 10 12.27 9.06 12.04
N PRO A 11 12.92 10.05 11.44
CA PRO A 11 12.67 11.45 11.75
C PRO A 11 11.25 11.89 11.37
N THR A 12 10.68 11.30 10.33
CA THR A 12 9.32 11.60 9.87
C THR A 12 8.27 11.16 10.90
N LEU A 13 8.43 9.97 11.47
CA LEU A 13 7.50 9.39 12.44
C LEU A 13 7.88 9.64 13.90
N ASN A 14 9.08 10.20 14.15
CA ASN A 14 9.65 10.43 15.48
C ASN A 14 9.66 9.16 16.35
N LYS A 15 10.04 8.01 15.76
CA LYS A 15 10.11 6.71 16.43
C LYS A 15 11.02 5.74 15.69
N ASP A 16 11.43 4.68 16.38
CA ASP A 16 12.08 3.53 15.74
C ASP A 16 11.09 2.81 14.82
N ILE A 17 11.55 2.47 13.63
CA ILE A 17 10.81 1.71 12.63
C ILE A 17 11.61 0.48 12.22
N GLU A 18 10.91 -0.56 11.82
CA GLU A 18 11.48 -1.83 11.42
C GLU A 18 11.02 -2.21 10.01
N MET A 19 11.85 -2.96 9.30
CA MET A 19 11.55 -3.47 7.96
C MET A 19 12.25 -4.80 7.72
N LEU A 20 11.57 -5.76 7.09
CA LEU A 20 12.20 -6.94 6.49
C LEU A 20 12.35 -6.74 4.99
N VAL A 21 13.46 -7.27 4.46
CA VAL A 21 13.71 -7.32 3.02
C VAL A 21 13.98 -8.76 2.62
N PHE A 22 13.26 -9.24 1.63
CA PHE A 22 13.38 -10.60 1.09
C PHE A 22 13.87 -10.58 -0.34
N GLY A 23 14.76 -11.54 -0.68
CA GLY A 23 15.41 -11.62 -1.98
C GLY A 23 16.77 -10.91 -1.99
N HIS A 24 17.49 -11.04 -3.09
CA HIS A 24 18.85 -10.51 -3.24
C HIS A 24 19.01 -9.57 -4.45
N ALA A 25 18.05 -9.58 -5.35
CA ALA A 25 18.04 -8.80 -6.59
C ALA A 25 16.61 -8.71 -7.15
N GLY A 26 16.48 -8.10 -8.33
CA GLY A 26 15.22 -8.03 -9.08
C GLY A 26 14.42 -6.75 -8.86
N TYR A 27 13.21 -6.76 -9.38
CA TYR A 27 12.34 -5.57 -9.32
C TYR A 27 11.85 -5.31 -7.89
N PRO A 28 11.99 -4.09 -7.36
CA PRO A 28 11.60 -3.80 -5.99
C PRO A 28 10.07 -3.69 -5.84
N VAL A 29 9.57 -4.35 -4.79
CA VAL A 29 8.16 -4.35 -4.40
C VAL A 29 8.07 -3.93 -2.94
N VAL A 30 7.38 -2.85 -2.64
CA VAL A 30 7.01 -2.49 -1.26
C VAL A 30 5.69 -3.16 -0.92
N LEU A 31 5.68 -4.00 0.11
CA LEU A 31 4.53 -4.78 0.54
C LEU A 31 4.03 -4.28 1.90
N PHE A 32 2.85 -3.68 1.90
CA PHE A 32 2.21 -3.18 3.12
C PHE A 32 1.57 -4.31 3.94
N PRO A 33 1.71 -4.28 5.28
CA PRO A 33 1.04 -5.22 6.15
C PRO A 33 -0.48 -5.00 6.20
N THR A 34 -1.22 -5.98 6.70
CA THR A 34 -2.69 -5.93 6.85
C THR A 34 -3.09 -5.10 8.08
N THR A 35 -4.35 -5.22 8.49
CA THR A 35 -4.89 -4.59 9.70
C THR A 35 -4.06 -4.95 10.92
N SER A 36 -3.56 -3.96 11.66
CA SER A 36 -2.70 -4.13 12.85
C SER A 36 -1.46 -5.00 12.61
N GLY A 37 -1.16 -5.29 11.35
CA GLY A 37 -0.01 -6.11 10.97
C GLY A 37 1.31 -5.36 11.13
N ARG A 38 2.38 -6.14 11.37
CA ARG A 38 3.75 -5.68 11.51
C ARG A 38 4.57 -6.10 10.29
N PHE A 39 5.74 -5.56 10.16
CA PHE A 39 6.71 -5.80 9.08
C PHE A 39 7.00 -7.29 8.78
N TYR A 40 6.76 -8.21 9.70
CA TYR A 40 6.98 -9.65 9.55
C TYR A 40 5.75 -10.47 9.17
N GLU A 41 4.56 -9.87 9.21
CA GLU A 41 3.27 -10.54 9.01
C GLU A 41 3.19 -11.28 7.66
N CYS A 42 3.72 -10.69 6.59
CA CYS A 42 3.75 -11.29 5.26
C CYS A 42 4.50 -12.64 5.21
N LYS A 43 5.46 -12.85 6.12
CA LYS A 43 6.17 -14.12 6.32
C LYS A 43 5.27 -15.11 7.07
N ASP A 44 4.62 -14.67 8.16
CA ASP A 44 3.77 -15.51 9.00
C ASP A 44 2.57 -16.07 8.21
N PHE A 45 1.97 -15.28 7.33
CA PHE A 45 0.90 -15.71 6.43
C PHE A 45 1.40 -16.39 5.13
N LYS A 46 2.68 -16.76 5.05
CA LYS A 46 3.28 -17.49 3.93
C LYS A 46 3.22 -16.77 2.58
N LEU A 47 2.97 -15.48 2.57
CA LEU A 47 2.94 -14.70 1.34
C LEU A 47 4.35 -14.64 0.70
N ILE A 48 5.38 -14.49 1.54
CA ILE A 48 6.78 -14.56 1.09
C ILE A 48 7.14 -15.96 0.57
N GLU A 49 6.63 -17.03 1.22
CA GLU A 49 6.84 -18.40 0.74
C GLU A 49 6.20 -18.63 -0.63
N SER A 50 5.01 -18.06 -0.85
CA SER A 50 4.33 -18.12 -2.16
C SER A 50 5.10 -17.42 -3.28
N ALA A 51 5.89 -16.39 -2.93
CA ALA A 51 6.75 -15.66 -3.86
C ALA A 51 8.19 -16.25 -3.95
N LYS A 52 8.48 -17.34 -3.24
CA LYS A 52 9.83 -17.85 -3.02
C LYS A 52 10.60 -18.04 -4.32
N TRP A 53 10.01 -18.66 -5.33
CA TRP A 53 10.68 -18.87 -6.61
C TRP A 53 11.15 -17.56 -7.24
N PHE A 54 10.30 -16.54 -7.29
CA PHE A 54 10.65 -15.23 -7.84
C PHE A 54 11.77 -14.53 -7.07
N LEU A 55 11.80 -14.72 -5.74
CA LEU A 55 12.81 -14.16 -4.83
C LEU A 55 14.17 -14.88 -5.01
N GLU A 56 14.16 -16.21 -5.15
CA GLU A 56 15.38 -17.02 -5.32
C GLU A 56 16.02 -16.84 -6.70
N GLU A 57 15.20 -16.70 -7.75
CA GLU A 57 15.65 -16.36 -9.11
C GLU A 57 16.09 -14.90 -9.26
N GLY A 58 15.93 -14.07 -8.20
CA GLY A 58 16.32 -12.66 -8.26
C GLY A 58 15.46 -11.82 -9.21
N LEU A 59 14.21 -12.21 -9.46
CA LEU A 59 13.28 -11.48 -10.31
C LEU A 59 12.60 -10.34 -9.57
N VAL A 60 12.37 -10.51 -8.26
CA VAL A 60 11.80 -9.50 -7.37
C VAL A 60 12.57 -9.44 -6.06
N GLN A 61 12.54 -8.28 -5.43
CA GLN A 61 12.97 -8.08 -4.04
C GLN A 61 11.84 -7.39 -3.29
N ILE A 62 11.39 -7.96 -2.17
CA ILE A 62 10.23 -7.50 -1.43
C ILE A 62 10.69 -6.78 -0.16
N TYR A 63 10.21 -5.56 0.04
CA TYR A 63 10.44 -4.68 1.18
C TYR A 63 9.17 -4.60 1.99
N CYS A 64 9.20 -5.03 3.25
CA CYS A 64 8.05 -5.09 4.15
C CYS A 64 8.26 -4.08 5.28
N PRO A 65 7.93 -2.79 5.09
CA PRO A 65 8.01 -1.79 6.16
C PRO A 65 6.95 -2.03 7.22
N ASP A 66 7.24 -1.63 8.45
CA ASP A 66 6.28 -1.65 9.54
C ASP A 66 5.12 -0.67 9.30
N SER A 67 3.99 -0.92 9.93
CA SER A 67 2.84 -0.03 9.91
C SER A 67 2.76 0.85 11.16
N ILE A 68 1.95 1.90 11.09
CA ILE A 68 1.56 2.70 12.24
C ILE A 68 0.03 2.73 12.42
N ASN A 69 -0.66 1.69 11.95
CA ASN A 69 -2.12 1.64 11.98
C ASN A 69 -2.69 1.85 13.38
N GLU A 70 -2.02 1.29 14.41
CA GLU A 70 -2.38 1.46 15.83
C GLU A 70 -2.20 2.91 16.34
N LEU A 71 -1.41 3.74 15.67
CA LEU A 71 -1.23 5.16 15.98
C LEU A 71 -2.08 6.06 15.07
N SER A 72 -2.66 5.52 14.01
CA SER A 72 -3.46 6.22 13.01
C SER A 72 -4.92 5.73 13.00
N TRP A 73 -5.35 5.06 11.96
CA TRP A 73 -6.74 4.67 11.71
C TRP A 73 -7.38 3.86 12.84
N TYR A 74 -6.63 2.98 13.50
CA TYR A 74 -7.12 2.13 14.58
C TYR A 74 -7.07 2.79 15.97
N ASN A 75 -6.44 3.96 16.10
CA ASN A 75 -6.39 4.67 17.38
C ASN A 75 -7.73 5.36 17.68
N LYS A 76 -8.60 4.69 18.40
CA LYS A 76 -9.90 5.22 18.83
C LYS A 76 -9.82 6.19 20.01
N GLU A 77 -8.65 6.34 20.65
CA GLU A 77 -8.44 7.25 21.78
C GLU A 77 -8.17 8.69 21.34
N ILE A 78 -7.76 8.88 20.07
CA ILE A 78 -7.49 10.21 19.52
C ILE A 78 -8.64 10.67 18.59
N HIS A 79 -8.79 11.98 18.45
CA HIS A 79 -9.76 12.55 17.51
C HIS A 79 -9.45 12.11 16.06
N PRO A 80 -10.47 11.84 15.21
CA PRO A 80 -10.25 11.39 13.82
C PRO A 80 -9.34 12.28 12.99
N SER A 81 -9.33 13.60 13.20
CA SER A 81 -8.39 14.50 12.53
C SER A 81 -6.92 14.19 12.80
N TRP A 82 -6.59 13.61 13.98
CA TRP A 82 -5.24 13.15 14.29
C TRP A 82 -4.95 11.79 13.68
N ARG A 83 -5.96 10.91 13.54
CA ARG A 83 -5.81 9.62 12.84
C ARG A 83 -5.35 9.84 11.40
N VAL A 84 -6.02 10.76 10.68
CA VAL A 84 -5.65 11.07 9.30
C VAL A 84 -4.31 11.80 9.21
N LYS A 85 -3.99 12.70 10.14
CA LYS A 85 -2.67 13.37 10.19
C LYS A 85 -1.54 12.38 10.38
N ASN A 86 -1.70 11.41 11.29
CA ASN A 86 -0.71 10.36 11.49
C ASN A 86 -0.54 9.51 10.23
N HIS A 87 -1.64 9.21 9.51
CA HIS A 87 -1.55 8.53 8.23
C HIS A 87 -0.80 9.36 7.17
N ILE A 88 -1.00 10.68 7.11
CA ILE A 88 -0.23 11.57 6.22
C ILE A 88 1.28 11.52 6.55
N TRP A 89 1.65 11.47 7.83
CA TRP A 89 3.04 11.26 8.23
C TRP A 89 3.57 9.88 7.80
N TYR A 90 2.72 8.84 7.84
CA TYR A 90 3.08 7.53 7.35
C TYR A 90 3.29 7.50 5.82
N ASP A 91 2.41 8.13 5.06
CA ASP A 91 2.56 8.29 3.61
C ASP A 91 3.89 8.99 3.26
N LYS A 92 4.21 10.08 3.98
CA LYS A 92 5.49 10.77 3.85
C LYS A 92 6.69 9.90 4.22
N PHE A 93 6.60 9.14 5.31
CA PHE A 93 7.62 8.17 5.71
C PHE A 93 7.88 7.14 4.61
N ILE A 94 6.84 6.54 4.05
CA ILE A 94 6.96 5.57 2.96
C ILE A 94 7.65 6.21 1.74
N MET A 95 7.29 7.44 1.40
CA MET A 95 7.93 8.14 0.28
C MET A 95 9.41 8.42 0.57
N ASP A 96 9.71 9.08 1.67
CA ASP A 96 11.03 9.67 1.90
C ASP A 96 12.05 8.66 2.44
N GLU A 97 11.59 7.70 3.25
CA GLU A 97 12.48 6.78 3.95
C GLU A 97 12.47 5.35 3.40
N VAL A 98 11.51 5.02 2.52
CA VAL A 98 11.44 3.69 1.89
C VAL A 98 11.56 3.80 0.37
N VAL A 99 10.61 4.46 -0.31
CA VAL A 99 10.52 4.46 -1.77
C VAL A 99 11.69 5.21 -2.41
N ASN A 100 11.96 6.46 -1.98
CA ASN A 100 13.05 7.26 -2.53
C ASN A 100 14.42 6.58 -2.36
N PRO A 101 14.82 6.10 -1.16
CA PRO A 101 16.09 5.40 -1.00
C PRO A 101 16.22 4.13 -1.86
N ILE A 102 15.16 3.36 -2.03
CA ILE A 102 15.17 2.17 -2.90
C ILE A 102 15.36 2.59 -4.36
N CYS A 103 14.62 3.59 -4.82
CA CYS A 103 14.72 4.08 -6.20
C CYS A 103 16.09 4.66 -6.50
N ASP A 104 16.63 5.47 -5.60
CA ASP A 104 17.96 6.11 -5.74
C ASP A 104 19.08 5.06 -5.77
N ALA A 105 19.06 4.10 -4.84
CA ALA A 105 20.05 3.04 -4.79
C ALA A 105 20.06 2.15 -6.05
N ARG A 106 18.93 2.08 -6.77
CA ARG A 106 18.76 1.26 -7.97
C ARG A 106 18.80 2.03 -9.28
N GLY A 107 18.86 3.36 -9.24
CA GLY A 107 18.79 4.22 -10.41
C GLY A 107 17.48 4.11 -11.20
N ILE A 108 16.36 3.87 -10.51
CA ILE A 108 15.02 3.75 -11.09
C ILE A 108 14.10 4.87 -10.59
N GLN A 109 13.06 5.17 -11.35
CA GLN A 109 12.08 6.19 -10.96
C GLN A 109 10.85 5.60 -10.29
N LYS A 110 10.47 4.37 -10.65
CA LYS A 110 9.23 3.71 -10.21
C LYS A 110 9.51 2.32 -9.70
N LEU A 111 8.75 1.90 -8.70
CA LEU A 111 8.76 0.56 -8.15
C LEU A 111 7.34 -0.03 -8.10
N ALA A 112 7.20 -1.27 -7.67
CA ALA A 112 5.90 -1.90 -7.44
C ALA A 112 5.47 -1.72 -5.97
N ILE A 113 4.15 -1.59 -5.79
CA ILE A 113 3.51 -1.51 -4.48
C ILE A 113 2.48 -2.64 -4.36
N ALA A 114 2.44 -3.29 -3.22
CA ALA A 114 1.52 -4.39 -2.97
C ALA A 114 0.93 -4.33 -1.57
N GLY A 115 -0.24 -4.93 -1.39
CA GLY A 115 -0.86 -5.09 -0.08
C GLY A 115 -2.09 -5.98 -0.09
N VAL A 116 -2.42 -6.52 1.08
CA VAL A 116 -3.60 -7.35 1.32
C VAL A 116 -4.49 -6.66 2.33
N SER A 117 -5.82 -6.72 2.15
CA SER A 117 -6.80 -6.13 3.07
C SER A 117 -6.52 -4.64 3.30
N PHE A 118 -6.26 -4.22 4.54
CA PHE A 118 -5.89 -2.84 4.84
C PHE A 118 -4.53 -2.43 4.23
N GLY A 119 -3.62 -3.38 4.00
CA GLY A 119 -2.42 -3.16 3.19
C GLY A 119 -2.75 -2.83 1.73
N GLY A 120 -3.82 -3.41 1.19
CA GLY A 120 -4.36 -3.06 -0.12
C GLY A 120 -4.87 -1.61 -0.20
N TYR A 121 -5.48 -1.11 0.89
CA TYR A 121 -5.79 0.32 1.02
C TYR A 121 -4.51 1.17 0.96
N HIS A 122 -3.49 0.84 1.77
CA HIS A 122 -2.24 1.59 1.77
C HIS A 122 -1.59 1.60 0.38
N ALA A 123 -1.57 0.44 -0.30
CA ALA A 123 -1.03 0.32 -1.65
C ALA A 123 -1.79 1.22 -2.64
N ALA A 124 -3.11 1.18 -2.65
CA ALA A 124 -3.94 1.98 -3.55
C ALA A 124 -3.84 3.48 -3.23
N ASN A 125 -3.92 3.85 -1.94
CA ASN A 125 -3.82 5.24 -1.52
C ASN A 125 -2.48 5.85 -1.94
N PHE A 126 -1.38 5.15 -1.67
CA PHE A 126 -0.03 5.60 -2.06
C PHE A 126 0.12 5.67 -3.58
N ALA A 127 -0.27 4.61 -4.31
CA ALA A 127 -0.12 4.54 -5.76
C ALA A 127 -0.90 5.64 -6.50
N PHE A 128 -2.11 5.94 -6.06
CA PHE A 128 -2.93 6.96 -6.71
C PHE A 128 -2.57 8.39 -6.31
N LYS A 129 -1.91 8.58 -5.17
CA LYS A 129 -1.34 9.88 -4.77
C LYS A 129 0.00 10.16 -5.44
N HIS A 130 0.79 9.13 -5.68
CA HIS A 130 2.17 9.21 -6.17
C HIS A 130 2.38 8.35 -7.43
N PRO A 131 1.55 8.50 -8.48
CA PRO A 131 1.61 7.63 -9.66
C PRO A 131 2.93 7.76 -10.43
N GLU A 132 3.67 8.88 -10.25
CA GLU A 132 5.00 9.08 -10.80
C GLU A 132 6.08 8.19 -10.15
N ARG A 133 5.79 7.57 -8.99
CA ARG A 133 6.69 6.68 -8.26
C ARG A 133 6.29 5.20 -8.34
N VAL A 134 5.11 4.91 -8.89
CA VAL A 134 4.54 3.56 -8.92
C VAL A 134 4.34 3.09 -10.35
N SER A 135 4.92 1.93 -10.68
CA SER A 135 4.76 1.25 -11.97
C SER A 135 3.68 0.18 -11.93
N HIS A 136 3.58 -0.55 -10.80
CA HIS A 136 2.64 -1.64 -10.59
C HIS A 136 2.00 -1.50 -9.21
N MET A 137 0.70 -1.67 -9.14
CA MET A 137 -0.05 -1.72 -7.90
C MET A 137 -0.81 -3.04 -7.83
N PHE A 138 -0.54 -3.81 -6.76
CA PHE A 138 -1.22 -5.07 -6.48
C PHE A 138 -2.02 -4.91 -5.19
N SER A 139 -3.32 -5.09 -5.25
CA SER A 139 -4.18 -5.07 -4.07
C SER A 139 -5.04 -6.32 -4.03
N LEU A 140 -4.90 -7.08 -2.96
CA LEU A 140 -5.70 -8.29 -2.72
C LEU A 140 -6.68 -7.99 -1.59
N SER A 141 -7.98 -8.18 -1.84
CA SER A 141 -9.04 -7.95 -0.85
C SER A 141 -8.99 -6.56 -0.21
N GLY A 142 -8.73 -5.51 -1.00
CA GLY A 142 -8.46 -4.16 -0.50
C GLY A 142 -9.68 -3.46 0.09
N ALA A 143 -9.49 -2.76 1.24
CA ALA A 143 -10.54 -1.97 1.91
C ALA A 143 -10.37 -0.48 1.56
N PHE A 144 -10.92 -0.01 0.44
CA PHE A 144 -10.60 1.29 -0.14
C PHE A 144 -11.42 2.49 0.37
N ASP A 145 -12.34 2.29 1.30
CA ASP A 145 -13.11 3.38 1.93
C ASP A 145 -12.85 3.40 3.44
N ILE A 146 -12.17 4.45 3.91
CA ILE A 146 -11.73 4.56 5.32
C ILE A 146 -12.72 5.33 6.20
N LYS A 147 -13.90 5.69 5.70
CA LYS A 147 -14.86 6.53 6.44
C LYS A 147 -15.34 5.88 7.73
N SER A 148 -15.38 4.55 7.80
CA SER A 148 -15.72 3.81 9.02
C SER A 148 -14.76 4.03 10.20
N PHE A 149 -13.54 4.52 9.93
CA PHE A 149 -12.54 4.83 10.96
C PHE A 149 -12.66 6.25 11.52
N LEU A 150 -13.61 7.06 11.05
CA LEU A 150 -13.58 8.50 11.25
C LEU A 150 -14.72 9.03 12.15
N ASP A 151 -15.59 8.16 12.63
CA ASP A 151 -16.68 8.51 13.54
C ASP A 151 -17.53 9.71 13.03
N GLY A 152 -17.70 9.81 11.70
CA GLY A 152 -18.42 10.88 11.02
C GLY A 152 -17.60 12.14 10.71
N PHE A 153 -16.34 12.22 11.14
CA PHE A 153 -15.45 13.33 10.79
C PHE A 153 -15.03 13.26 9.33
N TYR A 154 -15.00 14.41 8.65
CA TYR A 154 -14.58 14.51 7.26
C TYR A 154 -14.02 15.91 6.96
N ASP A 155 -12.82 15.96 6.40
CA ASP A 155 -12.16 17.18 5.93
C ASP A 155 -11.34 16.90 4.65
N ASP A 156 -10.64 17.89 4.13
CA ASP A 156 -9.80 17.74 2.94
C ASP A 156 -8.68 16.69 3.12
N ASN A 157 -8.15 16.54 4.34
CA ASN A 157 -7.13 15.50 4.61
C ASN A 157 -7.73 14.10 4.46
N VAL A 158 -8.97 13.92 4.90
CA VAL A 158 -9.70 12.66 4.70
C VAL A 158 -9.96 12.44 3.22
N PHE A 159 -10.48 13.46 2.52
CA PHE A 159 -10.75 13.37 1.08
C PHE A 159 -9.54 12.87 0.31
N TYR A 160 -8.37 13.51 0.49
CA TYR A 160 -7.13 13.15 -0.22
C TYR A 160 -6.43 11.87 0.29
N ASN A 161 -7.00 11.20 1.30
CA ASN A 161 -6.51 9.91 1.79
C ASN A 161 -7.59 8.80 1.74
N ASN A 162 -8.69 9.05 1.02
CA ASN A 162 -9.72 8.07 0.73
C ASN A 162 -9.78 7.82 -0.80
N PRO A 163 -9.16 6.73 -1.31
CA PRO A 163 -9.04 6.49 -2.74
C PRO A 163 -10.34 6.61 -3.52
N VAL A 164 -11.45 6.14 -2.97
CA VAL A 164 -12.76 6.18 -3.64
C VAL A 164 -13.34 7.58 -3.79
N ASP A 165 -12.82 8.55 -3.01
CA ASP A 165 -13.28 9.94 -3.07
C ASP A 165 -12.40 10.78 -4.00
N PHE A 166 -11.05 10.71 -3.89
CA PHE A 166 -10.17 11.59 -4.67
C PHE A 166 -9.84 11.07 -6.07
N LEU A 167 -9.81 9.72 -6.27
CA LEU A 167 -9.42 9.13 -7.55
C LEU A 167 -10.31 9.58 -8.72
N PRO A 168 -11.64 9.73 -8.58
CA PRO A 168 -12.47 10.25 -9.68
C PRO A 168 -12.00 11.59 -10.24
N GLY A 169 -11.50 12.49 -9.40
CA GLY A 169 -10.98 13.80 -9.78
C GLY A 169 -9.49 13.83 -10.15
N ASN A 170 -8.74 12.76 -9.90
CA ASN A 170 -7.30 12.72 -10.16
C ASN A 170 -7.02 12.40 -11.64
N ASN A 171 -6.35 13.33 -12.34
CA ASN A 171 -6.02 13.20 -13.76
C ASN A 171 -4.51 13.18 -14.03
N HIS A 172 -3.71 12.72 -13.06
CA HIS A 172 -2.27 12.57 -13.27
C HIS A 172 -2.00 11.54 -14.39
N PRO A 173 -1.20 11.87 -15.44
CA PRO A 173 -1.05 11.03 -16.63
C PRO A 173 -0.48 9.63 -16.35
N ASP A 174 0.33 9.49 -15.32
CA ASP A 174 0.93 8.21 -14.93
C ASP A 174 -0.08 7.18 -14.42
N LEU A 175 -1.30 7.58 -14.06
CA LEU A 175 -2.37 6.65 -13.68
C LEU A 175 -2.72 5.69 -14.84
N TRP A 176 -2.69 6.18 -16.09
CA TRP A 176 -2.97 5.36 -17.29
C TRP A 176 -1.79 4.49 -17.72
N ASN A 177 -0.60 4.76 -17.19
CA ASN A 177 0.62 3.97 -17.45
C ASN A 177 0.89 2.93 -16.36
N MET A 178 0.23 3.03 -15.22
CA MET A 178 0.36 2.09 -14.10
C MET A 178 -0.30 0.74 -14.43
N LYS A 179 0.33 -0.36 -14.03
CA LYS A 179 -0.26 -1.70 -14.11
C LYS A 179 -0.97 -1.98 -12.79
N ILE A 180 -2.29 -2.02 -12.83
CA ILE A 180 -3.15 -2.17 -11.65
C ILE A 180 -3.75 -3.57 -11.66
N ILE A 181 -3.53 -4.32 -10.59
CA ILE A 181 -4.11 -5.65 -10.37
C ILE A 181 -4.89 -5.61 -9.06
N LEU A 182 -6.19 -5.88 -9.16
CA LEU A 182 -7.10 -6.04 -8.03
C LEU A 182 -7.53 -7.51 -7.97
N GLY A 183 -7.31 -8.16 -6.83
CA GLY A 183 -7.74 -9.54 -6.58
C GLY A 183 -8.71 -9.58 -5.41
N THR A 184 -9.78 -10.36 -5.55
CA THR A 184 -10.80 -10.61 -4.51
C THR A 184 -11.48 -11.96 -4.73
N SER A 185 -12.45 -12.31 -3.91
CA SER A 185 -13.30 -13.50 -4.12
C SER A 185 -14.77 -13.18 -3.86
N ASP A 186 -15.66 -14.04 -4.34
CA ASP A 186 -17.10 -13.88 -4.20
C ASP A 186 -17.62 -13.97 -2.74
N TRP A 187 -16.82 -14.50 -1.82
CA TRP A 187 -17.10 -14.59 -0.38
C TRP A 187 -16.26 -13.61 0.48
N ASP A 188 -15.51 -12.70 -0.18
CA ASP A 188 -14.65 -11.72 0.50
C ASP A 188 -15.48 -10.58 1.10
N ILE A 189 -15.25 -10.24 2.37
CA ILE A 189 -15.89 -9.10 3.03
C ILE A 189 -15.56 -7.75 2.36
N CYS A 190 -14.45 -7.70 1.61
CA CYS A 190 -14.03 -6.52 0.84
C CYS A 190 -14.50 -6.54 -0.62
N LEU A 191 -15.31 -7.52 -1.06
CA LEU A 191 -15.75 -7.64 -2.45
C LEU A 191 -16.37 -6.34 -2.96
N GLU A 192 -17.35 -5.77 -2.24
CA GLU A 192 -18.02 -4.54 -2.63
C GLU A 192 -17.04 -3.36 -2.77
N SER A 193 -16.06 -3.26 -1.85
CA SER A 193 -15.01 -2.25 -1.90
C SER A 193 -14.15 -2.38 -3.16
N ASN A 194 -13.80 -3.62 -3.55
CA ASN A 194 -13.01 -3.90 -4.74
C ASN A 194 -13.80 -3.63 -6.02
N GLN A 195 -15.07 -4.02 -6.07
CA GLN A 195 -15.96 -3.73 -7.21
C GLN A 195 -16.18 -2.22 -7.39
N LYS A 196 -16.33 -1.47 -6.28
CA LYS A 196 -16.44 -0.01 -6.31
C LYS A 196 -15.19 0.65 -6.89
N LEU A 197 -13.99 0.23 -6.46
CA LEU A 197 -12.74 0.76 -7.02
C LEU A 197 -12.57 0.37 -8.49
N ALA A 198 -12.87 -0.88 -8.87
CA ALA A 198 -12.84 -1.35 -10.25
C ALA A 198 -13.77 -0.51 -11.15
N LYS A 199 -14.99 -0.18 -10.64
CA LYS A 199 -15.90 0.72 -11.35
C LYS A 199 -15.32 2.11 -11.57
N ILE A 200 -14.70 2.72 -10.56
CA ILE A 200 -14.05 4.04 -10.69
C ILE A 200 -12.95 4.00 -11.74
N LEU A 201 -12.10 2.97 -11.73
CA LEU A 201 -11.04 2.79 -12.73
C LEU A 201 -11.62 2.64 -14.15
N SER A 202 -12.68 1.84 -14.30
CA SER A 202 -13.39 1.66 -15.57
C SER A 202 -14.01 2.96 -16.07
N ASP A 203 -14.71 3.71 -15.22
CA ASP A 203 -15.36 4.99 -15.58
C ASP A 203 -14.33 6.04 -16.05
N LYS A 204 -13.08 5.96 -15.52
CA LYS A 204 -11.94 6.79 -15.93
C LYS A 204 -11.15 6.24 -17.11
N ASN A 205 -11.48 5.07 -17.62
CA ASN A 205 -10.70 4.34 -18.64
C ASN A 205 -9.22 4.13 -18.21
N ILE A 206 -8.96 3.95 -16.92
CA ILE A 206 -7.64 3.56 -16.40
C ILE A 206 -7.53 2.05 -16.58
N PRO A 207 -6.46 1.54 -17.25
CA PRO A 207 -6.30 0.10 -17.44
C PRO A 207 -6.06 -0.65 -16.12
N PHE A 208 -6.78 -1.72 -15.88
CA PHE A 208 -6.58 -2.58 -14.72
C PHE A 208 -6.99 -4.02 -15.04
N TRP A 209 -6.50 -4.97 -14.25
CA TRP A 209 -6.96 -6.35 -14.22
C TRP A 209 -7.70 -6.60 -12.91
N PHE A 210 -8.93 -7.12 -13.02
CA PHE A 210 -9.75 -7.49 -11.88
C PHE A 210 -9.90 -9.02 -11.86
N ASP A 211 -9.31 -9.68 -10.85
CA ASP A 211 -9.36 -11.12 -10.60
C ASP A 211 -10.35 -11.39 -9.45
N GLU A 212 -11.59 -11.72 -9.81
CA GLU A 212 -12.62 -12.15 -8.86
C GLU A 212 -12.70 -13.68 -8.87
N ARG A 213 -12.26 -14.31 -7.80
CA ARG A 213 -12.23 -15.77 -7.66
C ARG A 213 -13.51 -16.30 -7.02
N LYS A 214 -13.91 -17.50 -7.45
CA LYS A 214 -15.05 -18.24 -6.92
C LYS A 214 -14.63 -19.20 -5.82
#